data_24ad2d151f122934b7e2a80b818b568b
#
_entry.id   24ad2d151f122934b7e2a80b818b568b
#
_cell.length_a   1.000
_cell.length_b   1.000
_cell.length_c   1.000
_cell.angle_alpha   90.00
_cell.angle_beta   90.00
_cell.angle_gamma   90.00
#
_symmetry.space_group_name_H-M   'P 1'
#
loop_
_entity.id
_entity.type
_entity.pdbx_description
1 polymer ?
#
loop_
_entity_poly.entity_id
_entity_poly.type
_entity_poly.pdbx_seq_one_letter_code
_entity_poly.pdbx_strand_id
1 'polypeptide(L)'
;NIYLHELDKELEKRGHHFVRYADDFVIFVRTKRAGERVMTSVTKFIEKQLKLVVNEEKSKVGAVTRLKFLSCLITKVNGVCRFRPTMEAKRNLIRTLRKITKRNRPGTFKDIITEINQVTRGWINDFGRGFIRGFIETTQSWLNCRIIQLILKRWKRVRTKYKMLRQYGLDHRSAMKIAQSRKKYWRLSNTHKVHRALTTKQLYKWGLIPLAQLAELAYARY
;
A
#
# COMPACT_ATOMS: atom_id res chain seq x y z
N ASN A 1 14.14 -4.18 -23.40
CA ASN A 1 15.11 -4.92 -22.56
C ASN A 1 16.33 -5.40 -23.35
N ILE A 2 16.17 -5.86 -24.60
CA ILE A 2 17.28 -6.32 -25.43
C ILE A 2 18.30 -5.19 -25.64
N TYR A 3 17.84 -3.99 -25.97
CA TYR A 3 18.68 -2.82 -26.19
C TYR A 3 19.50 -2.40 -24.96
N LEU A 4 18.89 -2.44 -23.77
CA LEU A 4 19.54 -2.07 -22.51
C LEU A 4 20.42 -3.19 -21.92
N HIS A 5 20.42 -4.38 -22.53
CA HIS A 5 21.34 -5.45 -22.15
C HIS A 5 22.82 -5.07 -22.41
N GLU A 6 23.09 -4.28 -23.44
CA GLU A 6 24.43 -3.75 -23.67
C GLU A 6 24.89 -2.79 -22.57
N LEU A 7 23.95 -2.02 -21.97
CA LEU A 7 24.23 -1.21 -20.79
C LEU A 7 24.57 -2.11 -19.58
N ASP A 8 23.82 -3.21 -19.39
CA ASP A 8 24.09 -4.14 -18.29
C ASP A 8 25.49 -4.72 -18.38
N LYS A 9 25.88 -5.22 -19.58
CA LYS A 9 27.22 -5.74 -19.85
C LYS A 9 28.32 -4.70 -19.59
N GLU A 10 28.10 -3.46 -20.02
CA GLU A 10 29.08 -2.39 -19.82
C GLU A 10 29.23 -2.03 -18.34
N LEU A 11 28.13 -2.00 -17.54
CA LEU A 11 28.17 -1.78 -16.11
C LEU A 11 28.87 -2.93 -15.37
N GLU A 12 28.61 -4.18 -15.75
CA GLU A 12 29.30 -5.37 -15.24
C GLU A 12 30.79 -5.34 -15.55
N LYS A 13 31.18 -5.06 -16.81
CA LYS A 13 32.57 -4.92 -17.23
C LYS A 13 33.32 -3.86 -16.43
N ARG A 14 32.66 -2.76 -16.05
CA ARG A 14 33.23 -1.71 -15.21
C ARG A 14 33.25 -2.05 -13.73
N GLY A 15 32.70 -3.21 -13.32
CA GLY A 15 32.61 -3.63 -11.91
C GLY A 15 31.63 -2.83 -11.07
N HIS A 16 30.60 -2.24 -11.69
CA HIS A 16 29.58 -1.48 -10.94
C HIS A 16 28.52 -2.40 -10.36
N HIS A 17 28.18 -2.18 -9.09
CA HIS A 17 26.99 -2.76 -8.50
C HIS A 17 25.77 -1.94 -8.91
N PHE A 18 24.82 -2.55 -9.58
CA PHE A 18 23.62 -1.87 -10.06
C PHE A 18 22.38 -2.75 -9.97
N VAL A 19 21.23 -2.14 -10.03
CA VAL A 19 19.93 -2.80 -10.16
C VAL A 19 19.16 -2.09 -11.26
N ARG A 20 18.64 -2.83 -12.22
CA ARG A 20 17.81 -2.30 -13.31
C ARG A 20 16.44 -2.98 -13.32
N TYR A 21 15.43 -2.20 -13.57
CA TYR A 21 14.08 -2.64 -13.84
C TYR A 21 13.54 -1.88 -15.04
N ALA A 22 13.44 -2.56 -16.18
CA ALA A 22 13.11 -1.96 -17.47
C ALA A 22 14.09 -0.82 -17.82
N ASP A 23 13.62 0.40 -17.92
CA ASP A 23 14.37 1.63 -18.19
C ASP A 23 14.87 2.36 -16.92
N ASP A 24 14.31 2.03 -15.75
CA ASP A 24 14.78 2.55 -14.46
C ASP A 24 15.98 1.74 -13.94
N PHE A 25 17.08 2.41 -13.57
CA PHE A 25 18.22 1.76 -12.95
C PHE A 25 18.90 2.60 -11.88
N VAL A 26 19.59 1.95 -10.97
CA VAL A 26 20.36 2.56 -9.88
C VAL A 26 21.74 1.93 -9.86
N ILE A 27 22.80 2.76 -9.83
CA ILE A 27 24.19 2.33 -9.69
C ILE A 27 24.68 2.75 -8.30
N PHE A 28 25.27 1.81 -7.57
CA PHE A 28 25.77 2.06 -6.22
C PHE A 28 27.26 2.43 -6.25
N VAL A 29 27.60 3.55 -5.62
CA VAL A 29 28.96 4.06 -5.52
C VAL A 29 29.28 4.53 -4.09
N ARG A 30 30.55 4.59 -3.72
CA ARG A 30 30.95 4.93 -2.34
C ARG A 30 30.87 6.43 -2.02
N THR A 31 31.12 7.30 -3.00
CA THR A 31 31.17 8.75 -2.78
C THR A 31 30.32 9.50 -3.80
N LYS A 32 29.86 10.70 -3.45
CA LYS A 32 29.12 11.58 -4.35
C LYS A 32 29.94 11.91 -5.62
N ARG A 33 31.23 12.25 -5.45
CA ARG A 33 32.15 12.56 -6.57
C ARG A 33 32.30 11.38 -7.54
N ALA A 34 32.35 10.14 -7.02
CA ALA A 34 32.33 8.94 -7.86
C ALA A 34 31.01 8.81 -8.61
N GLY A 35 29.87 9.09 -7.94
CA GLY A 35 28.55 9.09 -8.57
C GLY A 35 28.42 10.08 -9.72
N GLU A 36 28.93 11.29 -9.55
CA GLU A 36 28.92 12.32 -10.61
C GLU A 36 29.75 11.89 -11.83
N ARG A 37 30.93 11.31 -11.60
CA ARG A 37 31.76 10.76 -12.70
C ARG A 37 31.08 9.59 -13.41
N VAL A 38 30.47 8.67 -12.66
CA VAL A 38 29.74 7.52 -13.23
C VAL A 38 28.53 8.02 -14.00
N MET A 39 27.76 8.96 -13.49
CA MET A 39 26.64 9.58 -14.18
C MET A 39 27.08 10.11 -15.56
N THR A 40 28.10 10.97 -15.62
CA THR A 40 28.61 11.54 -16.87
C THR A 40 29.08 10.46 -17.85
N SER A 41 29.79 9.46 -17.35
CA SER A 41 30.35 8.39 -18.17
C SER A 41 29.26 7.48 -18.73
N VAL A 42 28.25 7.12 -17.92
CA VAL A 42 27.11 6.26 -18.32
C VAL A 42 26.18 7.02 -19.27
N THR A 43 25.90 8.31 -19.02
CA THR A 43 25.13 9.14 -19.97
C THR A 43 25.80 9.18 -21.34
N LYS A 44 27.12 9.43 -21.40
CA LYS A 44 27.86 9.41 -22.67
C LYS A 44 27.77 8.05 -23.37
N PHE A 45 27.82 6.95 -22.64
CA PHE A 45 27.68 5.61 -23.23
C PHE A 45 26.29 5.40 -23.82
N ILE A 46 25.24 5.73 -23.07
CA ILE A 46 23.83 5.60 -23.50
C ILE A 46 23.59 6.44 -24.76
N GLU A 47 24.04 7.68 -24.78
CA GLU A 47 23.79 8.60 -25.90
C GLU A 47 24.64 8.25 -27.14
N LYS A 48 25.92 7.94 -26.95
CA LYS A 48 26.82 7.67 -28.08
C LYS A 48 26.68 6.26 -28.64
N GLN A 49 26.62 5.23 -27.81
CA GLN A 49 26.58 3.84 -28.22
C GLN A 49 25.16 3.33 -28.46
N LEU A 50 24.25 3.61 -27.54
CA LEU A 50 22.88 3.12 -27.65
C LEU A 50 21.96 4.09 -28.40
N LYS A 51 22.41 5.31 -28.70
CA LYS A 51 21.61 6.37 -29.37
C LYS A 51 20.27 6.67 -28.65
N LEU A 52 20.26 6.53 -27.33
CA LEU A 52 19.12 6.82 -26.47
C LEU A 52 19.33 8.15 -25.74
N VAL A 53 18.25 8.85 -25.42
CA VAL A 53 18.28 10.12 -24.67
C VAL A 53 18.07 9.84 -23.19
N VAL A 54 18.97 10.36 -22.35
CA VAL A 54 18.85 10.27 -20.89
C VAL A 54 18.01 11.44 -20.36
N ASN A 55 17.03 11.14 -19.53
CA ASN A 55 16.22 12.17 -18.88
C ASN A 55 16.98 12.78 -17.69
N GLU A 56 17.59 13.94 -17.89
CA GLU A 56 18.41 14.64 -16.91
C GLU A 56 17.62 15.08 -15.67
N GLU A 57 16.35 15.47 -15.82
CA GLU A 57 15.52 15.91 -14.70
C GLU A 57 15.24 14.77 -13.69
N LYS A 58 15.12 13.54 -14.20
CA LYS A 58 14.87 12.34 -13.40
C LYS A 58 16.17 11.70 -12.89
N SER A 59 17.30 11.90 -13.59
CA SER A 59 18.60 11.33 -13.25
C SER A 59 19.27 12.13 -12.14
N LYS A 60 19.58 11.50 -11.01
CA LYS A 60 20.09 12.19 -9.82
C LYS A 60 21.18 11.41 -9.10
N VAL A 61 22.19 12.11 -8.63
CA VAL A 61 23.22 11.56 -7.74
C VAL A 61 22.91 12.02 -6.30
N GLY A 62 22.91 11.09 -5.36
CA GLY A 62 22.63 11.43 -3.98
C GLY A 62 22.79 10.26 -3.01
N ALA A 63 22.58 10.51 -1.74
CA ALA A 63 22.60 9.46 -0.73
C ALA A 63 21.47 8.46 -0.97
N VAL A 64 21.78 7.16 -0.86
CA VAL A 64 20.83 6.05 -1.11
C VAL A 64 19.53 6.18 -0.30
N THR A 65 19.62 6.77 0.91
CA THR A 65 18.45 6.99 1.78
C THR A 65 17.52 8.13 1.31
N ARG A 66 17.97 8.95 0.35
CA ARG A 66 17.20 10.08 -0.20
C ARG A 66 16.68 9.83 -1.61
N LEU A 67 17.25 8.86 -2.31
CA LEU A 67 16.84 8.50 -3.67
C LEU A 67 15.67 7.53 -3.65
N LYS A 68 14.74 7.75 -4.57
CA LYS A 68 13.59 6.87 -4.80
C LYS A 68 13.90 5.92 -5.95
N PHE A 69 13.60 4.65 -5.76
CA PHE A 69 13.66 3.65 -6.82
C PHE A 69 12.41 2.76 -6.72
N LEU A 70 11.69 2.57 -7.81
CA LEU A 70 10.44 1.79 -7.89
C LEU A 70 9.43 2.11 -6.78
N SER A 71 9.21 3.41 -6.53
CA SER A 71 8.34 3.90 -5.44
C SER A 71 8.78 3.48 -4.04
N CYS A 72 10.04 3.06 -3.87
CA CYS A 72 10.67 2.70 -2.61
C CYS A 72 11.79 3.66 -2.24
N LEU A 73 12.06 3.75 -0.94
CA LEU A 73 13.21 4.40 -0.32
C LEU A 73 13.99 3.35 0.47
N ILE A 74 15.30 3.38 0.40
CA ILE A 74 16.16 2.56 1.26
C ILE A 74 16.37 3.29 2.58
N THR A 75 16.20 2.57 3.69
CA THR A 75 16.43 3.10 5.05
C THR A 75 17.33 2.14 5.81
N LYS A 76 18.19 2.70 6.67
CA LYS A 76 19.03 1.92 7.59
C LYS A 76 18.39 1.96 8.98
N VAL A 77 18.02 0.80 9.52
CA VAL A 77 17.43 0.66 10.85
C VAL A 77 18.23 -0.40 11.60
N ASN A 78 18.81 -0.03 12.74
CA ASN A 78 19.66 -0.91 13.55
C ASN A 78 20.77 -1.61 12.75
N GLY A 79 21.43 -0.84 11.87
CA GLY A 79 22.52 -1.38 11.03
C GLY A 79 22.06 -2.13 9.77
N VAL A 80 20.80 -2.55 9.70
CA VAL A 80 20.24 -3.31 8.56
C VAL A 80 19.61 -2.38 7.56
N CYS A 81 19.97 -2.53 6.29
CA CYS A 81 19.32 -1.84 5.17
C CYS A 81 17.98 -2.50 4.85
N ARG A 82 16.93 -1.70 4.85
CA ARG A 82 15.57 -2.13 4.49
C ARG A 82 14.96 -1.12 3.54
N PHE A 83 14.05 -1.57 2.69
CA PHE A 83 13.28 -0.65 1.87
C PHE A 83 11.92 -0.34 2.53
N ARG A 84 11.39 0.81 2.20
CA ARG A 84 10.04 1.22 2.59
C ARG A 84 9.34 1.90 1.42
N PRO A 85 8.02 1.70 1.24
CA PRO A 85 7.28 2.42 0.23
C PRO A 85 7.29 3.94 0.50
N THR A 86 7.31 4.72 -0.57
CA THR A 86 7.20 6.16 -0.49
C THR A 86 5.86 6.59 0.13
N MET A 87 5.79 7.83 0.63
CA MET A 87 4.54 8.39 1.11
C MET A 87 3.48 8.50 0.01
N GLU A 88 3.92 8.66 -1.23
CA GLU A 88 3.05 8.68 -2.40
C GLU A 88 2.41 7.31 -2.65
N ALA A 89 3.19 6.22 -2.65
CA ALA A 89 2.67 4.86 -2.77
C ALA A 89 1.64 4.53 -1.68
N LYS A 90 1.92 4.93 -0.43
CA LYS A 90 0.98 4.79 0.69
C LYS A 90 -0.30 5.60 0.49
N ARG A 91 -0.18 6.87 0.07
CA ARG A 91 -1.33 7.75 -0.21
C ARG A 91 -2.19 7.22 -1.35
N ASN A 92 -1.59 6.65 -2.38
CA ASN A 92 -2.29 6.07 -3.52
C ASN A 92 -3.13 4.87 -3.08
N LEU A 93 -2.60 3.96 -2.26
CA LEU A 93 -3.39 2.88 -1.66
C LEU A 93 -4.60 3.43 -0.89
N ILE A 94 -4.37 4.35 0.04
CA ILE A 94 -5.46 4.95 0.85
C ILE A 94 -6.48 5.66 -0.04
N ARG A 95 -6.06 6.35 -1.09
CA ARG A 95 -6.95 7.02 -2.05
C ARG A 95 -7.83 6.01 -2.80
N THR A 96 -7.24 4.92 -3.27
CA THR A 96 -7.97 3.84 -3.95
C THR A 96 -8.96 3.16 -3.01
N LEU A 97 -8.54 2.78 -1.81
CA LEU A 97 -9.43 2.20 -0.81
C LEU A 97 -10.57 3.15 -0.39
N ARG A 98 -10.33 4.47 -0.35
CA ARG A 98 -11.39 5.46 -0.13
C ARG A 98 -12.43 5.45 -1.24
N LYS A 99 -12.02 5.35 -2.50
CA LYS A 99 -12.92 5.26 -3.66
C LYS A 99 -13.78 4.00 -3.57
N ILE A 100 -13.16 2.85 -3.31
CA ILE A 100 -13.83 1.56 -3.20
C ILE A 100 -14.82 1.54 -2.03
N THR A 101 -14.47 2.10 -0.89
CA THR A 101 -15.32 2.13 0.32
C THR A 101 -16.19 3.39 0.43
N LYS A 102 -16.46 4.07 -0.68
CA LYS A 102 -17.37 5.22 -0.68
C LYS A 102 -18.78 4.75 -0.29
N ARG A 103 -19.38 5.39 0.72
CA ARG A 103 -20.67 4.96 1.31
C ARG A 103 -21.84 4.87 0.34
N ASN A 104 -21.79 5.61 -0.76
CA ASN A 104 -22.85 5.67 -1.79
C ASN A 104 -22.49 4.82 -3.02
N ARG A 105 -21.44 3.99 -2.93
CA ARG A 105 -21.03 3.16 -4.04
C ARG A 105 -22.10 2.11 -4.37
N PRO A 106 -22.49 1.94 -5.64
CA PRO A 106 -23.32 0.84 -6.11
C PRO A 106 -22.57 -0.49 -6.04
N GLY A 107 -23.28 -1.59 -6.25
CA GLY A 107 -22.74 -2.95 -6.24
C GLY A 107 -23.02 -3.70 -4.94
N THR A 108 -22.77 -4.99 -4.95
CA THR A 108 -22.98 -5.85 -3.78
C THR A 108 -21.89 -5.65 -2.73
N PHE A 109 -22.14 -6.06 -1.51
CA PHE A 109 -21.12 -6.02 -0.46
C PHE A 109 -19.95 -6.96 -0.80
N LYS A 110 -20.24 -8.11 -1.41
CA LYS A 110 -19.25 -9.11 -1.83
C LYS A 110 -18.29 -8.52 -2.86
N ASP A 111 -18.81 -7.82 -3.89
CA ASP A 111 -17.98 -7.20 -4.94
C ASP A 111 -17.01 -6.18 -4.33
N ILE A 112 -17.49 -5.37 -3.38
CA ILE A 112 -16.66 -4.38 -2.69
C ILE A 112 -15.52 -5.04 -1.90
N ILE A 113 -15.81 -6.12 -1.17
CA ILE A 113 -14.79 -6.87 -0.42
C ILE A 113 -13.78 -7.51 -1.38
N THR A 114 -14.24 -8.10 -2.48
CA THR A 114 -13.38 -8.70 -3.50
C THR A 114 -12.42 -7.66 -4.08
N GLU A 115 -12.90 -6.48 -4.44
CA GLU A 115 -12.07 -5.40 -4.97
C GLU A 115 -11.07 -4.85 -3.93
N ILE A 116 -11.49 -4.72 -2.66
CA ILE A 116 -10.58 -4.37 -1.56
C ILE A 116 -9.44 -5.38 -1.50
N ASN A 117 -9.77 -6.68 -1.50
CA ASN A 117 -8.76 -7.76 -1.43
C ASN A 117 -7.82 -7.76 -2.63
N GLN A 118 -8.31 -7.50 -3.84
CA GLN A 118 -7.48 -7.38 -5.05
C GLN A 118 -6.47 -6.24 -4.93
N VAL A 119 -6.95 -5.05 -4.57
CA VAL A 119 -6.09 -3.86 -4.44
C VAL A 119 -5.07 -4.02 -3.31
N THR A 120 -5.49 -4.54 -2.16
CA THR A 120 -4.58 -4.73 -1.02
C THR A 120 -3.55 -5.82 -1.29
N ARG A 121 -3.94 -6.91 -1.96
CA ARG A 121 -3.03 -7.99 -2.36
C ARG A 121 -1.98 -7.48 -3.36
N GLY A 122 -2.40 -6.74 -4.41
CA GLY A 122 -1.48 -6.16 -5.37
C GLY A 122 -0.45 -5.26 -4.68
N TRP A 123 -0.91 -4.31 -3.86
CA TRP A 123 -0.03 -3.41 -3.14
C TRP A 123 0.93 -4.13 -2.19
N ILE A 124 0.46 -5.16 -1.48
CA ILE A 124 1.30 -5.94 -0.56
C ILE A 124 2.27 -6.85 -1.33
N ASN A 125 1.94 -7.35 -2.50
CA ASN A 125 2.89 -8.07 -3.33
C ASN A 125 4.08 -7.20 -3.71
N ASP A 126 3.85 -5.91 -4.01
CA ASP A 126 4.92 -4.97 -4.36
C ASP A 126 5.74 -4.51 -3.15
N PHE A 127 5.09 -4.25 -2.02
CA PHE A 127 5.68 -3.56 -0.88
C PHE A 127 5.74 -4.38 0.42
N GLY A 128 5.15 -5.58 0.46
CA GLY A 128 4.97 -6.39 1.67
C GLY A 128 6.25 -6.74 2.40
N ARG A 129 7.35 -6.90 1.67
CA ARG A 129 8.69 -7.15 2.22
C ARG A 129 9.36 -5.92 2.83
N GLY A 130 8.81 -4.74 2.60
CA GLY A 130 9.32 -3.49 3.13
C GLY A 130 8.97 -3.28 4.60
N PHE A 131 9.54 -2.22 5.17
CA PHE A 131 9.20 -1.79 6.53
C PHE A 131 7.83 -1.10 6.56
N ILE A 132 6.76 -1.91 6.62
CA ILE A 132 5.36 -1.46 6.49
C ILE A 132 4.44 -1.83 7.65
N ARG A 133 4.92 -2.55 8.68
CA ARG A 133 4.09 -3.10 9.76
C ARG A 133 3.14 -2.07 10.38
N GLY A 134 3.67 -0.96 10.89
CA GLY A 134 2.83 0.09 11.49
C GLY A 134 1.83 0.73 10.51
N PHE A 135 2.21 0.85 9.23
CA PHE A 135 1.29 1.33 8.20
C PHE A 135 0.15 0.34 7.93
N ILE A 136 0.44 -0.96 7.89
CA ILE A 136 -0.57 -2.01 7.70
C ILE A 136 -1.55 -2.03 8.88
N GLU A 137 -1.08 -2.00 10.11
CA GLU A 137 -1.91 -2.01 11.33
C GLU A 137 -2.87 -0.81 11.35
N THR A 138 -2.34 0.38 11.09
CA THR A 138 -3.14 1.61 11.01
C THR A 138 -4.16 1.56 9.88
N THR A 139 -3.73 1.08 8.71
CA THR A 139 -4.59 0.97 7.52
C THR A 139 -5.70 -0.05 7.75
N GLN A 140 -5.42 -1.20 8.37
CA GLN A 140 -6.42 -2.21 8.70
C GLN A 140 -7.50 -1.65 9.63
N SER A 141 -7.11 -0.99 10.70
CA SER A 141 -8.06 -0.38 11.64
C SER A 141 -8.96 0.66 10.96
N TRP A 142 -8.36 1.54 10.17
CA TRP A 142 -9.09 2.52 9.39
C TRP A 142 -10.03 1.86 8.35
N LEU A 143 -9.57 0.83 7.65
CA LEU A 143 -10.35 0.10 6.64
C LEU A 143 -11.56 -0.60 7.27
N ASN A 144 -11.38 -1.23 8.44
CA ASN A 144 -12.48 -1.84 9.19
C ASN A 144 -13.57 -0.81 9.50
N CYS A 145 -13.20 0.39 9.99
CA CYS A 145 -14.17 1.47 10.23
C CYS A 145 -14.88 1.92 8.94
N ARG A 146 -14.17 1.97 7.82
CA ARG A 146 -14.76 2.30 6.50
C ARG A 146 -15.79 1.27 6.05
N ILE A 147 -15.48 -0.01 6.22
CA ILE A 147 -16.40 -1.11 5.88
C ILE A 147 -17.62 -1.09 6.80
N ILE A 148 -17.43 -0.91 8.10
CA ILE A 148 -18.52 -0.78 9.08
C ILE A 148 -19.41 0.43 8.73
N GLN A 149 -18.83 1.57 8.36
CA GLN A 149 -19.58 2.74 7.89
C GLN A 149 -20.49 2.41 6.71
N LEU A 150 -19.98 1.64 5.74
CA LEU A 150 -20.72 1.21 4.56
C LEU A 150 -21.87 0.27 4.93
N ILE A 151 -21.64 -0.67 5.85
CA ILE A 151 -22.66 -1.58 6.37
C ILE A 151 -23.78 -0.80 7.06
N LEU A 152 -23.42 0.09 7.98
CA LEU A 152 -24.39 0.93 8.70
C LEU A 152 -25.21 1.80 7.75
N LYS A 153 -24.63 2.29 6.66
CA LYS A 153 -25.35 3.04 5.62
C LYS A 153 -26.35 2.15 4.87
N ARG A 154 -26.00 0.89 4.59
CA ARG A 154 -26.90 -0.10 3.94
C ARG A 154 -28.07 -0.50 4.85
N TRP A 155 -27.87 -0.55 6.16
CA TRP A 155 -28.94 -0.72 7.15
C TRP A 155 -29.70 0.59 7.39
N LYS A 156 -30.21 1.19 6.35
CA LYS A 156 -30.77 2.54 6.32
C LYS A 156 -31.86 2.78 7.39
N ARG A 157 -32.77 1.82 7.56
CA ARG A 157 -33.92 1.94 8.48
C ARG A 157 -33.53 1.60 9.92
N VAL A 158 -34.10 2.32 10.91
CA VAL A 158 -33.87 2.09 12.34
C VAL A 158 -34.16 0.63 12.70
N ARG A 159 -35.31 0.10 12.27
CA ARG A 159 -35.71 -1.30 12.49
C ARG A 159 -34.64 -2.29 11.97
N THR A 160 -34.13 -2.08 10.78
CA THR A 160 -33.09 -2.94 10.19
C THR A 160 -31.80 -2.86 10.99
N LYS A 161 -31.30 -1.66 11.30
CA LYS A 161 -30.11 -1.49 12.14
C LYS A 161 -30.26 -2.18 13.49
N TYR A 162 -31.38 -1.99 14.17
CA TYR A 162 -31.67 -2.63 15.44
C TYR A 162 -31.63 -4.15 15.32
N LYS A 163 -32.40 -4.74 14.36
CA LYS A 163 -32.44 -6.19 14.13
C LYS A 163 -31.06 -6.77 13.92
N MET A 164 -30.27 -6.16 13.02
CA MET A 164 -28.92 -6.61 12.70
C MET A 164 -27.97 -6.50 13.90
N LEU A 165 -27.98 -5.38 14.62
CA LEU A 165 -27.14 -5.21 15.81
C LEU A 165 -27.47 -6.22 16.91
N ARG A 166 -28.77 -6.57 17.10
CA ARG A 166 -29.20 -7.65 18.01
C ARG A 166 -28.68 -9.01 17.55
N GLN A 167 -28.80 -9.30 16.27
CA GLN A 167 -28.30 -10.54 15.68
C GLN A 167 -26.78 -10.72 15.89
N TYR A 168 -26.01 -9.61 15.90
CA TYR A 168 -24.57 -9.60 16.18
C TYR A 168 -24.24 -9.42 17.67
N GLY A 169 -25.15 -9.75 18.56
CA GLY A 169 -24.91 -9.91 20.00
C GLY A 169 -24.94 -8.62 20.83
N LEU A 170 -25.44 -7.51 20.30
CA LEU A 170 -25.67 -6.33 21.14
C LEU A 170 -26.92 -6.51 22.02
N ASP A 171 -26.84 -6.02 23.25
CA ASP A 171 -27.98 -5.90 24.14
C ASP A 171 -29.03 -4.94 23.57
N HIS A 172 -30.31 -5.11 24.02
CA HIS A 172 -31.44 -4.30 23.55
C HIS A 172 -31.18 -2.80 23.66
N ARG A 173 -30.77 -2.33 24.84
CA ARG A 173 -30.55 -0.90 25.14
C ARG A 173 -29.46 -0.28 24.23
N SER A 174 -28.35 -0.98 24.05
CA SER A 174 -27.25 -0.51 23.19
C SER A 174 -27.61 -0.54 21.70
N ALA A 175 -28.28 -1.61 21.24
CA ALA A 175 -28.75 -1.71 19.86
C ALA A 175 -29.75 -0.59 19.52
N MET A 176 -30.70 -0.32 20.40
CA MET A 176 -31.68 0.75 20.23
C MET A 176 -31.00 2.12 20.17
N LYS A 177 -30.10 2.41 21.14
CA LYS A 177 -29.33 3.68 21.17
C LYS A 177 -28.55 3.93 19.90
N ILE A 178 -27.92 2.90 19.32
CA ILE A 178 -27.19 3.04 18.06
C ILE A 178 -28.13 3.18 16.87
N ALA A 179 -29.19 2.36 16.82
CA ALA A 179 -30.13 2.37 15.70
C ALA A 179 -30.85 3.71 15.53
N GLN A 180 -31.23 4.36 16.64
CA GLN A 180 -31.90 5.66 16.68
C GLN A 180 -30.94 6.85 16.63
N SER A 181 -29.63 6.59 16.71
CA SER A 181 -28.63 7.66 16.75
C SER A 181 -28.68 8.55 15.50
N ARG A 182 -28.75 9.88 15.71
CA ARG A 182 -28.63 10.90 14.65
C ARG A 182 -27.16 11.18 14.24
N LYS A 183 -26.19 10.54 14.91
CA LYS A 183 -24.76 10.71 14.60
C LYS A 183 -24.45 10.16 13.21
N LYS A 184 -23.53 10.82 12.49
CA LYS A 184 -23.09 10.38 11.16
C LYS A 184 -22.44 8.98 11.23
N TYR A 185 -22.60 8.18 10.18
CA TYR A 185 -22.14 6.78 10.13
C TYR A 185 -20.64 6.60 10.44
N TRP A 186 -19.80 7.54 10.04
CA TRP A 186 -18.38 7.52 10.38
C TRP A 186 -18.16 7.60 11.89
N ARG A 187 -18.86 8.49 12.58
CA ARG A 187 -18.76 8.60 14.05
C ARG A 187 -19.28 7.33 14.73
N LEU A 188 -20.34 6.74 14.22
CA LEU A 188 -20.87 5.47 14.72
C LEU A 188 -19.91 4.31 14.51
N SER A 189 -19.28 4.22 13.33
CA SER A 189 -18.32 3.15 13.02
C SER A 189 -17.06 3.17 13.90
N ASN A 190 -16.78 4.26 14.59
CA ASN A 190 -15.66 4.38 15.53
C ASN A 190 -16.08 4.15 16.99
N THR A 191 -17.33 3.73 17.27
CA THR A 191 -17.77 3.49 18.64
C THR A 191 -17.51 2.06 19.09
N HIS A 192 -17.00 1.88 20.31
CA HIS A 192 -16.72 0.57 20.88
C HIS A 192 -17.91 -0.40 20.80
N LYS A 193 -19.14 0.08 21.06
CA LYS A 193 -20.34 -0.76 20.97
C LYS A 193 -20.60 -1.31 19.58
N VAL A 194 -20.32 -0.54 18.53
CA VAL A 194 -20.45 -1.02 17.13
C VAL A 194 -19.38 -2.05 16.83
N HIS A 195 -18.14 -1.86 17.32
CA HIS A 195 -17.06 -2.85 17.16
C HIS A 195 -17.31 -4.15 17.94
N ARG A 196 -18.11 -4.11 19.04
CA ARG A 196 -18.55 -5.33 19.72
C ARG A 196 -19.52 -6.16 18.87
N ALA A 197 -20.40 -5.52 18.11
CA ALA A 197 -21.31 -6.19 17.20
C ALA A 197 -20.61 -6.60 15.89
N LEU A 198 -19.96 -5.64 15.25
CA LEU A 198 -19.25 -5.83 13.98
C LEU A 198 -17.75 -6.00 14.24
N THR A 199 -17.40 -7.15 14.78
CA THR A 199 -16.00 -7.47 15.12
C THR A 199 -15.14 -7.64 13.86
N THR A 200 -13.84 -7.46 14.01
CA THR A 200 -12.87 -7.76 12.92
C THR A 200 -13.01 -9.21 12.45
N LYS A 201 -13.23 -10.16 13.35
CA LYS A 201 -13.50 -11.58 13.00
C LYS A 201 -14.72 -11.72 12.07
N GLN A 202 -15.78 -10.92 12.30
CA GLN A 202 -16.96 -10.94 11.46
C GLN A 202 -16.69 -10.38 10.05
N LEU A 203 -15.85 -9.34 9.94
CA LEU A 203 -15.42 -8.82 8.64
C LEU A 203 -14.62 -9.88 7.85
N TYR A 204 -13.77 -10.63 8.52
CA TYR A 204 -13.02 -11.74 7.91
C TYR A 204 -13.93 -12.90 7.45
N LYS A 205 -14.95 -13.25 8.25
CA LYS A 205 -15.98 -14.22 7.83
C LYS A 205 -16.74 -13.75 6.57
N TRP A 206 -16.85 -12.44 6.36
CA TRP A 206 -17.45 -11.87 5.14
C TRP A 206 -16.47 -11.77 3.96
N GLY A 207 -15.27 -12.32 4.10
CA GLY A 207 -14.30 -12.48 3.04
C GLY A 207 -13.22 -11.39 2.99
N LEU A 208 -13.17 -10.46 3.96
CA LEU A 208 -12.06 -9.51 4.05
C LEU A 208 -10.79 -10.27 4.47
N ILE A 209 -9.72 -10.12 3.69
CA ILE A 209 -8.43 -10.72 4.02
C ILE A 209 -7.63 -9.75 4.89
N PRO A 210 -7.09 -10.20 6.06
CA PRO A 210 -6.23 -9.37 6.90
C PRO A 210 -4.98 -8.91 6.15
N LEU A 211 -4.64 -7.63 6.25
CA LEU A 211 -3.43 -7.10 5.62
C LEU A 211 -2.15 -7.73 6.19
N ALA A 212 -2.15 -8.05 7.48
CA ALA A 212 -1.04 -8.76 8.13
C ALA A 212 -0.82 -10.14 7.51
N GLN A 213 -1.89 -10.92 7.30
CA GLN A 213 -1.82 -12.23 6.65
C GLN A 213 -1.27 -12.13 5.22
N LEU A 214 -1.70 -11.11 4.46
CA LEU A 214 -1.17 -10.87 3.11
C LEU A 214 0.33 -10.55 3.15
N ALA A 215 0.78 -9.77 4.15
CA ALA A 215 2.19 -9.44 4.31
C ALA A 215 3.03 -10.68 4.69
N GLU A 216 2.53 -11.52 5.60
CA GLU A 216 3.17 -12.80 5.95
C GLU A 216 3.33 -13.72 4.74
N LEU A 217 2.27 -13.85 3.93
CA LEU A 217 2.32 -14.61 2.68
C LEU A 217 3.32 -14.01 1.67
N ALA A 218 3.46 -12.69 1.61
CA ALA A 218 4.45 -12.04 0.75
C ALA A 218 5.89 -12.30 1.22
N TYR A 219 6.12 -12.44 2.54
CA TYR A 219 7.41 -12.85 3.11
C TYR A 219 7.73 -14.32 2.84
N ALA A 220 6.73 -15.21 2.96
CA ALA A 220 6.93 -16.66 2.83
C ALA A 220 7.20 -17.14 1.39
N ARG A 221 6.95 -16.31 0.38
CA ARG A 221 7.13 -16.68 -1.05
C ARG A 221 8.58 -16.68 -1.53
N TYR A 222 9.52 -16.31 -0.68
CA TYR A 222 10.95 -16.19 -1.02
C TYR A 222 11.82 -16.55 0.18
#